data_efe3e38114510666869c42528a714644
#
_entry.id   efe3e38114510666869c42528a714644
#
_cell.length_a   1.000
_cell.length_b   1.000
_cell.length_c   1.000
_cell.angle_alpha   90.00
_cell.angle_beta   90.00
_cell.angle_gamma   90.00
#
_symmetry.space_group_name_H-M   'P 1'
#
loop_
_entity.id
_entity.type
_entity.pdbx_description
1 polymer ?
#
loop_
_entity_poly.entity_id
_entity_poly.type
_entity_poly.pdbx_seq_one_letter_code
_entity_poly.pdbx_strand_id
1 'polypeptide(L)'
;MRFLFRIEHQGMDNVPRDGPLLVVANHNTYFDPFWISVRIYRALRFMAWDKIFKVPIAGGIFRWLGAFPVSLENPESGAFKTALQILRRGEALMIFPEGGRSPDGNLRPFKEGAAHLALKLGVTILPVVVHGGERVWGPKMCLPLPRKVRVEYLPPIKPEQFAKSVPGLTQQVRDAIQSRLQIT
;
A
#
# COMPACT_ATOMS: atom_id res chain seq x y z
N MET A 1 14.45 -5.20 -14.37
CA MET A 1 13.27 -4.32 -14.49
C MET A 1 13.55 -2.88 -14.94
N ARG A 2 14.76 -2.40 -14.81
CA ARG A 2 15.15 -1.01 -15.15
C ARG A 2 15.03 -0.65 -16.64
N PHE A 3 14.97 -1.63 -17.55
CA PHE A 3 14.86 -1.43 -18.99
C PHE A 3 13.42 -1.39 -19.54
N LEU A 4 12.44 -1.93 -18.79
CA LEU A 4 11.05 -1.98 -19.23
C LEU A 4 10.22 -0.84 -18.62
N PHE A 5 10.53 -0.41 -17.38
CA PHE A 5 9.78 0.65 -16.70
C PHE A 5 10.74 1.68 -16.12
N ARG A 6 10.53 2.95 -16.43
CA ARG A 6 11.29 4.05 -15.83
C ARG A 6 10.63 4.41 -14.49
N ILE A 7 11.16 3.83 -13.41
CA ILE A 7 10.64 4.06 -12.06
C ILE A 7 11.49 5.13 -11.37
N GLU A 8 10.85 6.22 -10.95
CA GLU A 8 11.45 7.29 -10.16
C GLU A 8 10.92 7.24 -8.73
N HIS A 9 11.80 7.43 -7.74
CA HIS A 9 11.44 7.47 -6.33
C HIS A 9 11.78 8.84 -5.75
N GLN A 10 10.84 9.42 -4.98
CA GLN A 10 10.98 10.72 -4.33
C GLN A 10 10.60 10.61 -2.85
N GLY A 11 11.19 11.47 -2.00
CA GLY A 11 10.85 11.52 -0.57
C GLY A 11 11.34 10.33 0.24
N MET A 12 12.40 9.65 -0.18
CA MET A 12 12.92 8.44 0.47
C MET A 12 13.41 8.68 1.89
N ASP A 13 13.80 9.90 2.23
CA ASP A 13 14.20 10.30 3.58
C ASP A 13 13.03 10.25 4.58
N ASN A 14 11.79 10.22 4.07
CA ASN A 14 10.59 10.05 4.87
C ASN A 14 10.34 8.60 5.32
N VAL A 15 11.06 7.62 4.77
CA VAL A 15 10.86 6.21 5.08
C VAL A 15 11.51 5.85 6.41
N PRO A 16 10.75 5.51 7.47
CA PRO A 16 11.30 5.08 8.75
C PRO A 16 12.12 3.79 8.58
N ARG A 17 13.34 3.79 9.13
CA ARG A 17 14.25 2.65 9.02
C ARG A 17 13.91 1.53 9.99
N ASP A 18 13.36 1.86 11.16
CA ASP A 18 13.12 0.95 12.27
C ASP A 18 11.70 1.05 12.80
N GLY A 19 11.32 0.09 13.65
CA GLY A 19 10.02 0.03 14.32
C GLY A 19 8.87 -0.41 13.41
N PRO A 20 7.68 -0.62 13.95
CA PRO A 20 6.52 -0.97 13.14
C PRO A 20 6.13 0.18 12.21
N LEU A 21 5.78 -0.15 10.97
CA LEU A 21 5.45 0.83 9.95
C LEU A 21 4.20 0.40 9.18
N LEU A 22 3.25 1.31 9.02
CA LEU A 22 2.09 1.10 8.18
C LEU A 22 2.19 1.96 6.91
N VAL A 23 2.51 1.34 5.79
CA VAL A 23 2.54 2.00 4.48
C VAL A 23 1.12 2.01 3.91
N VAL A 24 0.62 3.20 3.55
CA VAL A 24 -0.71 3.38 2.97
C VAL A 24 -0.58 4.07 1.61
N ALA A 25 -1.08 3.43 0.55
CA ALA A 25 -0.90 3.92 -0.82
C ALA A 25 -2.19 3.81 -1.65
N ASN A 26 -2.27 4.62 -2.73
CA ASN A 26 -3.26 4.42 -3.79
C ASN A 26 -2.93 3.16 -4.61
N HIS A 27 -3.96 2.55 -5.23
CA HIS A 27 -3.82 1.26 -5.92
C HIS A 27 -4.36 1.29 -7.35
N ASN A 28 -3.46 1.27 -8.33
CA ASN A 28 -3.77 1.38 -9.75
C ASN A 28 -3.43 0.10 -10.53
N THR A 29 -2.39 -0.64 -10.10
CA THR A 29 -1.88 -1.80 -10.84
C THR A 29 -1.52 -2.98 -9.94
N TYR A 30 -1.31 -4.16 -10.54
CA TYR A 30 -0.74 -5.31 -9.83
C TYR A 30 0.73 -5.11 -9.43
N PHE A 31 1.43 -4.13 -10.04
CA PHE A 31 2.84 -3.87 -9.76
C PHE A 31 3.08 -2.87 -8.62
N ASP A 32 2.06 -2.16 -8.14
CA ASP A 32 2.23 -1.14 -7.10
C ASP A 32 2.98 -1.67 -5.87
N PRO A 33 2.69 -2.88 -5.33
CA PRO A 33 3.43 -3.41 -4.19
C PRO A 33 4.92 -3.54 -4.44
N PHE A 34 5.30 -3.95 -5.66
CA PHE A 34 6.70 -4.15 -6.02
C PHE A 34 7.43 -2.82 -6.21
N TRP A 35 6.80 -1.84 -6.86
CA TRP A 35 7.40 -0.53 -7.04
C TRP A 35 7.63 0.19 -5.70
N ILE A 36 6.67 0.11 -4.80
CA ILE A 36 6.78 0.69 -3.45
C ILE A 36 7.88 -0.03 -2.66
N SER A 37 7.96 -1.36 -2.72
CA SER A 37 8.91 -2.16 -1.94
C SER A 37 10.37 -1.93 -2.31
N VAL A 38 10.67 -1.56 -3.56
CA VAL A 38 12.07 -1.45 -4.08
C VAL A 38 12.95 -0.51 -3.24
N ARG A 39 12.38 0.49 -2.60
CA ARG A 39 13.12 1.49 -1.81
C ARG A 39 12.78 1.46 -0.32
N ILE A 40 11.99 0.52 0.11
CA ILE A 40 11.78 0.24 1.54
C ILE A 40 12.80 -0.83 1.94
N TYR A 41 13.88 -0.43 2.63
CA TYR A 41 15.04 -1.27 2.98
C TYR A 41 14.75 -2.28 4.09
N ARG A 42 13.53 -2.79 4.16
CA ARG A 42 13.07 -3.78 5.12
C ARG A 42 11.94 -4.63 4.53
N ALA A 43 11.71 -5.80 5.11
CA ALA A 43 10.64 -6.69 4.64
C ALA A 43 9.28 -5.99 4.77
N LEU A 44 8.62 -5.77 3.64
CA LEU A 44 7.29 -5.16 3.56
C LEU A 44 6.25 -6.25 3.31
N ARG A 45 5.38 -6.46 4.29
CA ARG A 45 4.25 -7.39 4.14
C ARG A 45 3.09 -6.68 3.45
N PHE A 46 2.33 -7.39 2.64
CA PHE A 46 1.15 -6.83 1.98
C PHE A 46 0.05 -7.87 1.77
N MET A 47 -1.18 -7.39 1.69
CA MET A 47 -2.36 -8.22 1.46
C MET A 47 -2.49 -8.54 -0.02
N ALA A 48 -2.78 -9.80 -0.34
CA ALA A 48 -3.12 -10.22 -1.69
C ALA A 48 -4.32 -11.17 -1.68
N TRP A 49 -5.05 -11.19 -2.77
CA TRP A 49 -6.23 -12.02 -2.93
C TRP A 49 -5.93 -13.51 -2.72
N ASP A 50 -6.69 -14.18 -1.86
CA ASP A 50 -6.46 -15.56 -1.44
C ASP A 50 -6.41 -16.55 -2.61
N LYS A 51 -7.17 -16.30 -3.68
CA LYS A 51 -7.17 -17.18 -4.87
C LYS A 51 -5.82 -17.23 -5.58
N ILE A 52 -4.99 -16.18 -5.49
CA ILE A 52 -3.66 -16.20 -6.12
C ILE A 52 -2.73 -17.21 -5.42
N PHE A 53 -2.94 -17.46 -4.13
CA PHE A 53 -2.15 -18.42 -3.37
C PHE A 53 -2.50 -19.88 -3.66
N LYS A 54 -3.63 -20.13 -4.36
CA LYS A 54 -4.05 -21.45 -4.84
C LYS A 54 -3.45 -21.79 -6.21
N VAL A 55 -2.89 -20.77 -6.91
CA VAL A 55 -2.24 -20.99 -8.21
C VAL A 55 -0.84 -21.56 -7.96
N PRO A 56 -0.50 -22.74 -8.54
CA PRO A 56 0.84 -23.31 -8.45
C PRO A 56 1.91 -22.29 -8.89
N ILE A 57 3.07 -22.28 -8.20
CA ILE A 57 4.19 -21.37 -8.44
C ILE A 57 3.86 -19.92 -8.02
N ALA A 58 2.78 -19.30 -8.52
CA ALA A 58 2.42 -17.92 -8.20
C ALA A 58 2.23 -17.73 -6.69
N GLY A 59 1.50 -18.62 -6.03
CA GLY A 59 1.29 -18.58 -4.58
C GLY A 59 2.59 -18.64 -3.78
N GLY A 60 3.57 -19.44 -4.23
CA GLY A 60 4.91 -19.50 -3.64
C GLY A 60 5.67 -18.19 -3.79
N ILE A 61 5.67 -17.62 -5.01
CA ILE A 61 6.31 -16.34 -5.31
C ILE A 61 5.72 -15.22 -4.47
N PHE A 62 4.39 -15.12 -4.38
CA PHE A 62 3.74 -14.08 -3.58
C PHE A 62 4.06 -14.20 -2.08
N ARG A 63 4.10 -15.42 -1.51
CA ARG A 63 4.55 -15.63 -0.12
C ARG A 63 6.00 -15.21 0.08
N TRP A 64 6.88 -15.60 -0.84
CA TRP A 64 8.30 -15.20 -0.80
C TRP A 64 8.47 -13.68 -0.86
N LEU A 65 7.65 -12.98 -1.63
CA LEU A 65 7.61 -11.51 -1.70
C LEU A 65 6.97 -10.85 -0.47
N GLY A 66 6.51 -11.60 0.52
CA GLY A 66 5.94 -11.07 1.76
C GLY A 66 4.42 -10.89 1.73
N ALA A 67 3.75 -11.34 0.67
CA ALA A 67 2.29 -11.30 0.60
C ALA A 67 1.64 -12.32 1.53
N PHE A 68 0.48 -11.98 2.09
CA PHE A 68 -0.38 -12.91 2.83
C PHE A 68 -1.82 -12.86 2.29
N PRO A 69 -2.54 -13.99 2.39
CA PRO A 69 -3.85 -14.11 1.78
C PRO A 69 -4.93 -13.32 2.54
N VAL A 70 -5.82 -12.69 1.77
CA VAL A 70 -7.05 -12.04 2.25
C VAL A 70 -8.20 -12.49 1.40
N SER A 71 -9.27 -12.98 2.02
CA SER A 71 -10.52 -13.27 1.33
C SER A 71 -11.26 -11.97 1.04
N LEU A 72 -11.64 -11.76 -0.21
CA LEU A 72 -12.49 -10.62 -0.61
C LEU A 72 -13.97 -10.87 -0.25
N GLU A 73 -14.35 -12.13 -0.04
CA GLU A 73 -15.70 -12.54 0.32
C GLU A 73 -15.95 -12.36 1.83
N ASN A 74 -14.90 -12.45 2.65
CA ASN A 74 -14.97 -12.29 4.09
C ASN A 74 -13.72 -11.56 4.62
N PRO A 75 -13.54 -10.27 4.28
CA PRO A 75 -12.29 -9.54 4.52
C PRO A 75 -12.00 -9.27 6.01
N GLU A 76 -13.01 -9.37 6.88
CA GLU A 76 -12.89 -8.92 8.26
C GLU A 76 -12.27 -9.94 9.21
N SER A 77 -12.41 -11.25 8.97
CA SER A 77 -12.16 -12.26 10.02
C SER A 77 -10.70 -12.65 10.22
N GLY A 78 -9.85 -12.55 9.21
CA GLY A 78 -8.44 -13.03 9.30
C GLY A 78 -7.40 -11.96 9.02
N ALA A 79 -7.67 -11.08 8.06
CA ALA A 79 -6.72 -10.08 7.56
C ALA A 79 -6.34 -9.05 8.64
N PHE A 80 -7.31 -8.54 9.39
CA PHE A 80 -7.06 -7.57 10.46
C PHE A 80 -6.22 -8.17 11.60
N LYS A 81 -6.51 -9.42 11.99
CA LYS A 81 -5.73 -10.14 13.00
C LYS A 81 -4.29 -10.36 12.54
N THR A 82 -4.10 -10.78 11.28
CA THR A 82 -2.77 -10.97 10.70
C THR A 82 -2.02 -9.65 10.62
N ALA A 83 -2.67 -8.56 10.19
CA ALA A 83 -2.09 -7.22 10.16
C ALA A 83 -1.63 -6.75 11.55
N LEU A 84 -2.44 -6.95 12.59
CA LEU A 84 -2.08 -6.67 13.98
C LEU A 84 -0.84 -7.45 14.42
N GLN A 85 -0.75 -8.74 14.07
CA GLN A 85 0.40 -9.57 14.44
C GLN A 85 1.69 -9.10 13.75
N ILE A 86 1.64 -8.75 12.46
CA ILE A 86 2.77 -8.21 11.70
C ILE A 86 3.29 -6.94 12.37
N LEU A 87 2.43 -5.97 12.62
CA LEU A 87 2.82 -4.70 13.22
C LEU A 87 3.34 -4.85 14.66
N ARG A 88 2.76 -5.76 15.47
CA ARG A 88 3.25 -6.09 16.83
C ARG A 88 4.64 -6.70 16.85
N ARG A 89 5.06 -7.36 15.77
CA ARG A 89 6.42 -7.89 15.60
C ARG A 89 7.42 -6.81 15.17
N GLY A 90 7.00 -5.56 15.03
CA GLY A 90 7.84 -4.48 14.54
C GLY A 90 8.09 -4.51 13.02
N GLU A 91 7.33 -5.35 12.28
CA GLU A 91 7.46 -5.44 10.83
C GLU A 91 6.75 -4.28 10.12
N ALA A 92 7.06 -4.08 8.82
CA ALA A 92 6.35 -3.14 7.98
C ALA A 92 5.20 -3.83 7.24
N LEU A 93 4.04 -3.16 7.20
CA LEU A 93 2.84 -3.62 6.53
C LEU A 93 2.39 -2.57 5.52
N MET A 94 2.02 -3.00 4.31
CA MET A 94 1.41 -2.15 3.30
C MET A 94 -0.06 -2.48 3.13
N ILE A 95 -0.88 -1.43 3.08
CA ILE A 95 -2.32 -1.51 2.86
C ILE A 95 -2.71 -0.56 1.74
N PHE A 96 -3.57 -1.03 0.83
CA PHE A 96 -4.30 -0.21 -0.11
C PHE A 96 -5.72 0.00 0.43
N PRO A 97 -6.01 1.17 1.05
CA PRO A 97 -7.26 1.38 1.79
C PRO A 97 -8.48 1.45 0.88
N GLU A 98 -8.28 1.61 -0.41
CA GLU A 98 -9.33 1.55 -1.43
C GLU A 98 -10.01 0.17 -1.52
N GLY A 99 -9.34 -0.88 -1.05
CA GLY A 99 -9.84 -2.26 -1.06
C GLY A 99 -9.87 -2.91 -2.44
N GLY A 100 -9.28 -2.28 -3.44
CA GLY A 100 -9.13 -2.78 -4.80
C GLY A 100 -8.53 -1.73 -5.71
N ARG A 101 -8.11 -2.13 -6.92
CA ARG A 101 -7.51 -1.22 -7.90
C ARG A 101 -8.53 -0.22 -8.43
N SER A 102 -8.10 1.02 -8.62
CA SER A 102 -8.90 2.03 -9.30
C SER A 102 -9.07 1.66 -10.79
N PRO A 103 -10.30 1.70 -11.34
CA PRO A 103 -10.55 1.37 -12.73
C PRO A 103 -10.18 2.51 -13.70
N ASP A 104 -10.04 3.73 -13.20
CA ASP A 104 -9.87 4.96 -13.97
C ASP A 104 -8.69 5.82 -13.50
N GLY A 105 -7.94 5.36 -12.49
CA GLY A 105 -6.82 6.07 -11.89
C GLY A 105 -7.21 7.09 -10.83
N ASN A 106 -8.50 7.34 -10.62
CA ASN A 106 -8.98 8.24 -9.58
C ASN A 106 -8.91 7.59 -8.19
N LEU A 107 -8.60 8.39 -7.17
CA LEU A 107 -8.55 7.91 -5.80
C LEU A 107 -9.96 7.57 -5.29
N ARG A 108 -10.15 6.32 -4.88
CA ARG A 108 -11.41 5.83 -4.31
C ARG A 108 -11.54 6.21 -2.82
N PRO A 109 -12.75 6.14 -2.24
CA PRO A 109 -12.92 6.29 -0.80
C PRO A 109 -12.06 5.29 -0.03
N PHE A 110 -11.47 5.75 1.09
CA PHE A 110 -10.63 4.92 1.95
C PHE A 110 -11.46 4.20 3.00
N LYS A 111 -11.17 2.92 3.17
CA LYS A 111 -11.66 2.12 4.30
C LYS A 111 -10.84 2.46 5.54
N GLU A 112 -11.49 2.44 6.70
CA GLU A 112 -10.92 2.86 7.98
C GLU A 112 -9.94 1.86 8.61
N GLY A 113 -9.77 0.67 8.03
CA GLY A 113 -8.95 -0.41 8.60
C GLY A 113 -7.50 -0.01 8.90
N ALA A 114 -6.88 0.81 8.04
CA ALA A 114 -5.52 1.30 8.24
C ALA A 114 -5.44 2.25 9.46
N ALA A 115 -6.38 3.18 9.59
CA ALA A 115 -6.44 4.10 10.73
C ALA A 115 -6.75 3.37 12.05
N HIS A 116 -7.63 2.37 12.03
CA HIS A 116 -7.88 1.51 13.18
C HIS A 116 -6.61 0.80 13.67
N LEU A 117 -5.83 0.22 12.76
CA LEU A 117 -4.55 -0.42 13.10
C LEU A 117 -3.56 0.56 13.70
N ALA A 118 -3.39 1.72 13.05
CA ALA A 118 -2.44 2.73 13.48
C ALA A 118 -2.77 3.28 14.87
N LEU A 119 -4.03 3.66 15.11
CA LEU A 119 -4.48 4.18 16.42
C LEU A 119 -4.42 3.13 17.53
N LYS A 120 -4.77 1.88 17.22
CA LYS A 120 -4.74 0.78 18.18
C LYS A 120 -3.35 0.43 18.68
N LEU A 121 -2.35 0.58 17.82
CA LEU A 121 -0.97 0.15 18.10
C LEU A 121 0.02 1.32 18.27
N GLY A 122 -0.40 2.58 18.05
CA GLY A 122 0.50 3.73 18.01
C GLY A 122 1.49 3.67 16.83
N VAL A 123 1.10 3.07 15.70
CA VAL A 123 2.01 2.84 14.57
C VAL A 123 1.95 4.00 13.60
N THR A 124 3.13 4.53 13.27
CA THR A 124 3.29 5.57 12.26
C THR A 124 2.78 5.12 10.88
N ILE A 125 2.01 5.97 10.22
CA ILE A 125 1.58 5.79 8.84
C ILE A 125 2.55 6.51 7.91
N LEU A 126 3.03 5.80 6.88
CA LEU A 126 3.76 6.38 5.75
C LEU A 126 2.82 6.44 4.54
N PRO A 127 2.28 7.62 4.19
CA PRO A 127 1.50 7.73 2.97
C PRO A 127 2.44 7.66 1.75
N VAL A 128 2.02 6.92 0.73
CA VAL A 128 2.78 6.77 -0.52
C VAL A 128 1.87 6.99 -1.72
N VAL A 129 2.37 7.70 -2.71
CA VAL A 129 1.64 7.97 -3.96
C VAL A 129 2.33 7.30 -5.13
N VAL A 130 1.57 6.52 -5.89
CA VAL A 130 2.00 5.93 -7.16
C VAL A 130 1.35 6.70 -8.30
N HIS A 131 2.17 7.41 -9.09
CA HIS A 131 1.74 8.17 -10.26
C HIS A 131 2.02 7.39 -11.54
N GLY A 132 1.06 7.40 -12.46
CA GLY A 132 1.22 6.81 -13.80
C GLY A 132 1.11 5.29 -13.85
N GLY A 133 0.81 4.65 -12.73
CA GLY A 133 0.64 3.19 -12.67
C GLY A 133 -0.48 2.71 -13.59
N GLU A 134 -1.59 3.43 -13.64
CA GLU A 134 -2.76 3.16 -14.50
C GLU A 134 -2.40 3.13 -16.00
N ARG A 135 -1.37 3.88 -16.40
CA ARG A 135 -0.86 3.93 -17.78
C ARG A 135 0.09 2.78 -18.11
N VAL A 136 0.62 2.10 -17.09
CA VAL A 136 1.51 0.95 -17.24
C VAL A 136 0.70 -0.33 -17.37
N TRP A 137 -0.18 -0.60 -16.42
CA TRP A 137 -1.03 -1.79 -16.43
C TRP A 137 -2.32 -1.56 -15.62
N GLY A 138 -3.18 -0.73 -16.15
CA GLY A 138 -4.50 -0.49 -15.56
C GLY A 138 -5.42 -1.72 -15.66
N PRO A 139 -6.52 -1.73 -14.91
CA PRO A 139 -7.43 -2.90 -14.83
C PRO A 139 -8.02 -3.37 -16.16
N LYS A 140 -8.09 -2.48 -17.15
CA LYS A 140 -8.64 -2.77 -18.50
C LYS A 140 -7.57 -3.15 -19.53
N MET A 141 -6.29 -3.21 -19.14
CA MET A 141 -5.19 -3.49 -20.08
C MET A 141 -4.80 -4.97 -20.01
N CYS A 142 -4.67 -5.61 -21.18
CA CYS A 142 -4.26 -7.01 -21.30
C CYS A 142 -2.76 -7.21 -20.99
N LEU A 143 -1.91 -6.24 -21.39
CA LEU A 143 -0.46 -6.31 -21.24
C LEU A 143 0.09 -5.00 -20.66
N PRO A 144 1.19 -5.08 -19.88
CA PRO A 144 1.84 -3.89 -19.38
C PRO A 144 2.56 -3.11 -20.48
N LEU A 145 2.44 -1.79 -20.47
CA LEU A 145 3.16 -0.90 -21.38
C LEU A 145 4.39 -0.29 -20.69
N PRO A 146 5.52 -0.12 -21.40
CA PRO A 146 6.72 0.51 -20.86
C PRO A 146 6.52 2.03 -20.70
N ARG A 147 6.07 2.45 -19.55
CA ARG A 147 5.79 3.84 -19.21
C ARG A 147 6.56 4.27 -17.96
N LYS A 148 6.64 5.60 -17.75
CA LYS A 148 7.21 6.19 -16.54
C LYS A 148 6.25 6.02 -15.37
N VAL A 149 6.79 5.60 -14.21
CA VAL A 149 6.11 5.55 -12.91
C VAL A 149 6.90 6.39 -11.93
N ARG A 150 6.21 7.17 -11.11
CA ARG A 150 6.82 7.88 -9.99
C ARG A 150 6.19 7.37 -8.69
N VAL A 151 7.03 6.97 -7.75
CA VAL A 151 6.65 6.60 -6.39
C VAL A 151 7.13 7.68 -5.45
N GLU A 152 6.20 8.31 -4.74
CA GLU A 152 6.48 9.41 -3.82
C GLU A 152 6.13 9.00 -2.39
N TYR A 153 7.13 9.02 -1.50
CA TYR A 153 6.98 8.76 -0.06
C TYR A 153 6.75 10.09 0.65
N LEU A 154 5.56 10.27 1.24
CA LEU A 154 5.18 11.51 1.89
C LEU A 154 5.68 11.56 3.35
N PRO A 155 5.66 12.74 4.00
CA PRO A 155 5.98 12.84 5.42
C PRO A 155 5.14 11.87 6.27
N PRO A 156 5.76 11.16 7.23
CA PRO A 156 5.05 10.21 8.08
C PRO A 156 4.01 10.91 8.96
N ILE A 157 2.87 10.26 9.14
CA ILE A 157 1.77 10.72 10.00
C ILE A 157 1.78 9.91 11.28
N LYS A 158 1.88 10.60 12.42
CA LYS A 158 1.83 9.98 13.75
C LYS A 158 0.39 9.95 14.24
N PRO A 159 -0.16 8.77 14.60
CA PRO A 159 -1.56 8.64 14.98
C PRO A 159 -1.93 9.35 16.29
N GLU A 160 -0.97 9.62 17.19
CA GLU A 160 -1.19 10.30 18.46
C GLU A 160 -1.81 11.71 18.29
N GLN A 161 -1.57 12.35 17.15
CA GLN A 161 -2.07 13.70 16.84
C GLN A 161 -3.59 13.73 16.59
N PHE A 162 -4.26 12.59 16.49
CA PHE A 162 -5.66 12.51 16.08
C PHE A 162 -6.65 12.20 17.22
N ALA A 163 -6.23 12.31 18.47
CA ALA A 163 -7.11 12.07 19.64
C ALA A 163 -8.00 10.81 19.50
N LYS A 164 -7.48 9.74 18.87
CA LYS A 164 -8.17 8.48 18.56
C LYS A 164 -9.31 8.60 17.53
N SER A 165 -9.40 9.68 16.78
CA SER A 165 -10.39 9.83 15.71
C SER A 165 -10.01 9.00 14.47
N VAL A 166 -10.65 7.84 14.30
CA VAL A 166 -10.46 6.98 13.12
C VAL A 166 -10.85 7.69 11.82
N PRO A 167 -12.03 8.34 11.71
CA PRO A 167 -12.38 9.08 10.50
C PRO A 167 -11.41 10.23 10.22
N GLY A 168 -10.99 10.95 11.26
CA GLY A 168 -10.04 12.07 11.13
C GLY A 168 -8.69 11.62 10.58
N LEU A 169 -8.11 10.53 11.11
CA LEU A 169 -6.86 9.98 10.61
C LEU A 169 -7.01 9.43 9.19
N THR A 170 -8.12 8.74 8.89
CA THR A 170 -8.42 8.23 7.54
C THR A 170 -8.47 9.36 6.52
N GLN A 171 -9.19 10.45 6.86
CA GLN A 171 -9.31 11.62 5.99
C GLN A 171 -7.95 12.31 5.78
N GLN A 172 -7.17 12.50 6.83
CA GLN A 172 -5.83 13.10 6.73
C GLN A 172 -4.90 12.30 5.79
N VAL A 173 -4.88 10.98 5.91
CA VAL A 173 -4.08 10.12 5.04
C VAL A 173 -4.56 10.22 3.59
N ARG A 174 -5.89 10.23 3.40
CA ARG A 174 -6.49 10.38 2.07
C ARG A 174 -6.14 11.73 1.45
N ASP A 175 -6.27 12.83 2.20
CA ASP A 175 -5.99 14.18 1.72
C ASP A 175 -4.51 14.37 1.36
N ALA A 176 -3.61 13.80 2.16
CA ALA A 176 -2.18 13.79 1.87
C ALA A 176 -1.88 13.15 0.50
N ILE A 177 -2.50 12.00 0.20
CA ILE A 177 -2.34 11.31 -1.08
C ILE A 177 -3.05 12.06 -2.21
N GLN A 178 -4.29 12.51 -1.99
CA GLN A 178 -5.09 13.22 -2.99
C GLN A 178 -4.43 14.52 -3.46
N SER A 179 -3.87 15.29 -2.54
CA SER A 179 -3.21 16.56 -2.86
C SER A 179 -2.04 16.39 -3.83
N ARG A 180 -1.35 15.25 -3.75
CA ARG A 180 -0.20 14.97 -4.64
C ARG A 180 -0.62 14.43 -6.00
N LEU A 181 -1.74 13.72 -6.09
CA LEU A 181 -2.29 13.24 -7.36
C LEU A 181 -2.82 14.39 -8.23
N GLN A 182 -3.31 15.48 -7.64
CA GLN A 182 -3.85 16.63 -8.36
C GLN A 182 -2.79 17.54 -9.00
N ILE A 183 -1.54 17.43 -8.58
CA ILE A 183 -0.42 18.28 -9.06
C ILE A 183 0.24 17.70 -10.33
N THR A 184 -0.22 16.57 -10.83
CA THR A 184 0.36 15.85 -11.97
C THR A 184 -0.48 16.02 -13.22
#